data_fe3cfdb264b83d1858de0a04a5732e0e
#
_entry.id   fe3cfdb264b83d1858de0a04a5732e0e
#
_cell.length_a   1.000
_cell.length_b   1.000
_cell.length_c   1.000
_cell.angle_alpha   90.00
_cell.angle_beta   90.00
_cell.angle_gamma   90.00
#
_symmetry.space_group_name_H-M   'P 1'
#
loop_
_entity.id
_entity.type
_entity.pdbx_description
1 polymer ?
#
loop_
_entity_poly.entity_id
_entity_poly.type
_entity_poly.pdbx_seq_one_letter_code
_entity_poly.pdbx_strand_id
1 'polypeptide(L)'
;MKKLFLSAAVVMGSLTFAQQFGIKAGMNVSSLSTDATLEDQSSKIGFNAGLFMNAPIAENFSIQPEILYNNLGSKVTKTAEINGSTYRADYARHLDYITVPVMFQYNATPSFYLEAGPEFGLMVSAKDKFKTSQNGNTTATSIADIDTDNFNTFNFGVGLGAGYYFTPNVGLTARYTAGLSDIAKDRPSGSDAVKNNVFQVGLAYKF
;
A
#
# COMPACT_ATOMS: atom_id res chain seq x y z
N MET A 1 -25.98 0.57 16.13
CA MET A 1 -24.60 1.08 16.00
C MET A 1 -23.89 1.26 17.34
N LYS A 2 -24.47 1.91 18.39
CA LYS A 2 -23.83 2.07 19.71
C LYS A 2 -23.45 0.75 20.41
N LYS A 3 -24.23 -0.32 20.25
CA LYS A 3 -23.96 -1.63 20.87
C LYS A 3 -22.79 -2.38 20.20
N LEU A 4 -22.54 -2.13 18.89
CA LEU A 4 -21.41 -2.71 18.16
C LEU A 4 -20.09 -2.06 18.60
N PHE A 5 -20.07 -0.75 18.84
CA PHE A 5 -18.90 -0.04 19.36
C PHE A 5 -18.57 -0.46 20.80
N LEU A 6 -19.61 -0.73 21.61
CA LEU A 6 -19.41 -1.16 22.98
C LEU A 6 -18.84 -2.58 23.05
N SER A 7 -19.29 -3.50 22.19
CA SER A 7 -18.75 -4.87 22.13
C SER A 7 -17.31 -4.88 21.60
N ALA A 8 -16.96 -4.04 20.61
CA ALA A 8 -15.58 -3.88 20.14
C ALA A 8 -14.66 -3.32 21.23
N ALA A 9 -15.13 -2.35 22.02
CA ALA A 9 -14.37 -1.77 23.13
C ALA A 9 -14.14 -2.77 24.28
N VAL A 10 -15.11 -3.66 24.57
CA VAL A 10 -14.99 -4.69 25.61
C VAL A 10 -14.01 -5.79 25.17
N VAL A 11 -14.00 -6.19 23.90
CA VAL A 11 -13.03 -7.15 23.36
C VAL A 11 -11.60 -6.57 23.38
N MET A 12 -11.43 -5.28 23.10
CA MET A 12 -10.12 -4.62 23.23
C MET A 12 -9.65 -4.50 24.69
N GLY A 13 -10.55 -4.36 25.64
CA GLY A 13 -10.21 -4.23 27.08
C GLY A 13 -9.71 -5.51 27.75
N SER A 14 -10.01 -6.70 27.21
CA SER A 14 -9.61 -7.99 27.78
C SER A 14 -8.24 -8.50 27.30
N LEU A 15 -7.62 -7.83 26.31
CA LEU A 15 -6.32 -8.22 25.73
C LEU A 15 -5.12 -7.48 26.35
N THR A 16 -5.29 -6.82 27.50
CA THR A 16 -4.39 -5.77 28.01
C THR A 16 -3.01 -6.21 28.53
N PHE A 17 -2.63 -7.49 28.50
CA PHE A 17 -1.39 -7.93 29.20
C PHE A 17 -0.23 -8.42 28.31
N ALA A 18 -0.37 -8.46 26.97
CA ALA A 18 0.72 -8.91 26.10
C ALA A 18 0.79 -8.14 24.77
N GLN A 19 0.18 -6.94 24.70
CA GLN A 19 0.18 -6.16 23.47
C GLN A 19 1.53 -5.47 23.26
N GLN A 20 2.10 -5.63 22.06
CA GLN A 20 3.30 -4.94 21.65
C GLN A 20 2.93 -3.87 20.63
N PHE A 21 3.28 -2.63 20.91
CA PHE A 21 3.14 -1.54 19.96
C PHE A 21 4.43 -1.38 19.16
N GLY A 22 4.31 -0.83 17.96
CA GLY A 22 5.49 -0.59 17.14
C GLY A 22 5.23 0.38 16.00
N ILE A 23 6.31 0.72 15.33
CA ILE A 23 6.31 1.52 14.11
C ILE A 23 6.80 0.67 12.95
N LYS A 24 6.29 0.95 11.75
CA LYS A 24 6.71 0.31 10.51
C LYS A 24 6.99 1.38 9.47
N ALA A 25 8.07 1.22 8.70
CA ALA A 25 8.37 2.07 7.56
C ALA A 25 9.05 1.26 6.46
N GLY A 26 8.77 1.58 5.20
CA GLY A 26 9.31 0.83 4.09
C GLY A 26 9.02 1.44 2.72
N MET A 27 9.34 0.65 1.71
CA MET A 27 9.10 0.96 0.31
C MET A 27 7.90 0.17 -0.21
N ASN A 28 7.15 0.80 -1.11
CA ASN A 28 6.08 0.19 -1.87
C ASN A 28 6.51 0.08 -3.33
N VAL A 29 6.22 -1.05 -3.96
CA VAL A 29 6.19 -1.21 -5.41
C VAL A 29 4.73 -1.45 -5.77
N SER A 30 4.06 -0.44 -6.31
CA SER A 30 2.65 -0.49 -6.66
C SER A 30 2.43 -0.53 -8.16
N SER A 31 1.41 -1.26 -8.58
CA SER A 31 0.93 -1.30 -9.96
C SER A 31 -0.59 -1.28 -9.98
N LEU A 32 -1.14 -0.59 -10.98
CA LEU A 32 -2.57 -0.65 -11.26
C LEU A 32 -2.78 -1.77 -12.28
N SER A 33 -3.55 -2.79 -11.92
CA SER A 33 -3.93 -3.83 -12.88
C SER A 33 -5.22 -3.41 -13.57
N THR A 34 -5.17 -3.32 -14.90
CA THR A 34 -6.33 -3.39 -15.77
C THR A 34 -6.19 -4.71 -16.53
N ASP A 35 -7.29 -5.40 -16.83
CA ASP A 35 -7.25 -6.59 -17.70
C ASP A 35 -6.93 -6.21 -19.15
N ALA A 36 -6.90 -4.90 -19.47
CA ALA A 36 -6.39 -4.40 -20.73
C ALA A 36 -4.86 -4.28 -20.63
N THR A 37 -4.16 -4.99 -21.48
CA THR A 37 -2.70 -4.89 -21.68
C THR A 37 -2.31 -3.49 -22.16
N LEU A 38 -2.10 -2.58 -21.21
CA LEU A 38 -1.43 -1.32 -21.47
C LEU A 38 0.07 -1.62 -21.57
N GLU A 39 0.58 -1.73 -22.78
CA GLU A 39 1.94 -2.18 -23.12
C GLU A 39 3.08 -1.37 -22.48
N ASP A 40 2.82 -0.24 -21.82
CA ASP A 40 3.85 0.67 -21.26
C ASP A 40 3.67 1.00 -19.77
N GLN A 41 2.83 0.27 -19.03
CA GLN A 41 2.60 0.58 -17.62
C GLN A 41 3.70 0.00 -16.73
N SER A 42 4.43 0.86 -16.04
CA SER A 42 5.50 0.50 -15.11
C SER A 42 5.02 0.64 -13.67
N SER A 43 5.55 -0.23 -12.80
CA SER A 43 5.35 -0.12 -11.36
C SER A 43 5.91 1.20 -10.83
N LYS A 44 5.19 1.80 -9.86
CA LYS A 44 5.66 3.00 -9.16
C LYS A 44 6.29 2.58 -7.84
N ILE A 45 7.48 3.12 -7.56
CA ILE A 45 8.10 3.04 -6.26
C ILE A 45 7.57 4.18 -5.40
N GLY A 46 7.07 3.85 -4.22
CA GLY A 46 6.62 4.77 -3.20
C GLY A 46 7.13 4.36 -1.82
N PHE A 47 6.56 4.92 -0.77
CA PHE A 47 6.92 4.59 0.60
C PHE A 47 5.66 4.33 1.44
N ASN A 48 5.85 3.65 2.56
CA ASN A 48 4.86 3.49 3.61
C ASN A 48 5.47 3.81 4.98
N ALA A 49 4.64 4.29 5.88
CA ALA A 49 5.01 4.46 7.27
C ALA A 49 3.76 4.46 8.15
N GLY A 50 3.87 3.95 9.37
CA GLY A 50 2.75 3.97 10.31
C GLY A 50 3.01 3.20 11.58
N LEU A 51 1.91 2.89 12.27
CA LEU A 51 1.89 2.25 13.57
C LEU A 51 1.24 0.88 13.46
N PHE A 52 1.63 -0.03 14.33
CA PHE A 52 0.97 -1.31 14.51
C PHE A 52 0.86 -1.68 15.99
N MET A 53 -0.09 -2.54 16.27
CA MET A 53 -0.24 -3.21 17.56
C MET A 53 -0.26 -4.72 17.28
N ASN A 54 0.63 -5.48 17.90
CA ASN A 54 0.60 -6.94 17.83
C ASN A 54 0.01 -7.48 19.13
N ALA A 55 -1.05 -8.27 19.01
CA ALA A 55 -1.75 -8.89 20.12
C ALA A 55 -1.73 -10.42 19.97
N PRO A 56 -0.98 -11.17 20.79
CA PRO A 56 -1.06 -12.63 20.84
C PRO A 56 -2.49 -13.06 21.18
N ILE A 57 -3.04 -14.01 20.39
CA ILE A 57 -4.39 -14.58 20.59
C ILE A 57 -4.34 -16.06 20.93
N ALA A 58 -3.22 -16.73 20.61
CA ALA A 58 -2.90 -18.12 20.99
C ALA A 58 -1.38 -18.30 21.02
N GLU A 59 -0.90 -19.48 21.39
CA GLU A 59 0.54 -19.79 21.55
C GLU A 59 1.38 -19.35 20.32
N ASN A 60 0.92 -19.67 19.10
CA ASN A 60 1.63 -19.36 17.86
C ASN A 60 0.85 -18.39 16.96
N PHE A 61 -0.20 -17.75 17.47
CA PHE A 61 -1.03 -16.86 16.68
C PHE A 61 -1.16 -15.48 17.32
N SER A 62 -1.06 -14.46 16.48
CA SER A 62 -1.33 -13.09 16.87
C SER A 62 -2.18 -12.39 15.81
N ILE A 63 -2.84 -11.31 16.23
CA ILE A 63 -3.53 -10.38 15.34
C ILE A 63 -2.79 -9.05 15.38
N GLN A 64 -2.57 -8.46 14.20
CA GLN A 64 -1.83 -7.21 14.07
C GLN A 64 -2.64 -6.20 13.25
N PRO A 65 -3.48 -5.38 13.90
CA PRO A 65 -4.02 -4.19 13.28
C PRO A 65 -2.92 -3.13 13.11
N GLU A 66 -2.98 -2.43 11.96
CA GLU A 66 -2.03 -1.39 11.61
C GLU A 66 -2.79 -0.14 11.12
N ILE A 67 -2.14 1.01 11.19
CA ILE A 67 -2.54 2.24 10.51
C ILE A 67 -1.32 2.72 9.75
N LEU A 68 -1.40 2.69 8.40
CA LEU A 68 -0.28 3.03 7.54
C LEU A 68 -0.68 4.15 6.57
N TYR A 69 0.22 5.10 6.39
CA TYR A 69 0.22 5.96 5.22
C TYR A 69 0.97 5.26 4.09
N ASN A 70 0.39 5.22 2.91
CA ASN A 70 0.93 4.57 1.72
C ASN A 70 0.92 5.53 0.53
N ASN A 71 2.09 5.80 -0.05
CA ASN A 71 2.19 6.48 -1.33
C ASN A 71 2.23 5.45 -2.46
N LEU A 72 1.15 5.33 -3.19
CA LEU A 72 0.91 4.33 -4.24
C LEU A 72 0.73 4.98 -5.61
N GLY A 73 0.40 4.20 -6.63
CA GLY A 73 0.04 4.66 -7.96
C GLY A 73 0.73 3.89 -9.08
N SER A 74 0.85 4.55 -10.24
CA SER A 74 1.47 3.98 -11.44
C SER A 74 2.36 5.00 -12.13
N LYS A 75 3.24 4.51 -13.00
CA LYS A 75 4.11 5.34 -13.83
C LYS A 75 4.08 4.82 -15.27
N VAL A 76 4.05 5.75 -16.23
CA VAL A 76 4.25 5.46 -17.66
C VAL A 76 5.42 6.28 -18.14
N THR A 77 6.36 5.65 -18.83
CA THR A 77 7.52 6.32 -19.42
C THR A 77 7.51 6.08 -20.92
N LYS A 78 7.53 7.14 -21.72
CA LYS A 78 7.70 7.07 -23.17
C LYS A 78 9.03 7.71 -23.56
N THR A 79 9.78 7.01 -24.40
CA THR A 79 11.08 7.50 -24.92
C THR A 79 11.02 7.49 -26.43
N ALA A 80 11.48 8.57 -27.05
CA ALA A 80 11.61 8.71 -28.50
C ALA A 80 12.98 9.29 -28.85
N GLU A 81 13.57 8.80 -29.94
CA GLU A 81 14.80 9.38 -30.52
C GLU A 81 14.44 10.17 -31.78
N ILE A 82 14.78 11.45 -31.81
CA ILE A 82 14.50 12.34 -32.92
C ILE A 82 15.80 13.10 -33.24
N ASN A 83 16.31 12.99 -34.45
CA ASN A 83 17.52 13.69 -34.92
C ASN A 83 18.74 13.52 -33.99
N GLY A 84 18.97 12.34 -33.46
CA GLY A 84 20.09 12.04 -32.54
C GLY A 84 19.91 12.56 -31.11
N SER A 85 18.75 13.10 -30.79
CA SER A 85 18.38 13.51 -29.40
C SER A 85 17.35 12.57 -28.81
N THR A 86 17.58 12.14 -27.56
CA THR A 86 16.65 11.31 -26.80
C THR A 86 15.66 12.19 -26.05
N TYR A 87 14.38 12.05 -26.35
CA TYR A 87 13.27 12.70 -25.66
C TYR A 87 12.58 11.67 -24.77
N ARG A 88 12.35 12.06 -23.50
CA ARG A 88 11.66 11.20 -22.53
C ARG A 88 10.52 11.97 -21.87
N ALA A 89 9.35 11.35 -21.85
CA ALA A 89 8.17 11.82 -21.13
C ALA A 89 7.79 10.80 -20.03
N ASP A 90 7.86 11.24 -18.79
CA ASP A 90 7.44 10.48 -17.61
C ASP A 90 6.10 11.04 -17.13
N TYR A 91 5.09 10.19 -17.07
CA TYR A 91 3.80 10.48 -16.44
C TYR A 91 3.67 9.58 -15.21
N ALA A 92 3.48 10.16 -14.05
CA ALA A 92 3.33 9.42 -12.80
C ALA A 92 2.08 9.88 -12.06
N ARG A 93 1.18 8.93 -11.78
CA ARG A 93 0.03 9.12 -10.90
C ARG A 93 0.42 8.74 -9.48
N HIS A 94 0.26 9.67 -8.56
CA HIS A 94 0.47 9.50 -7.13
C HIS A 94 -0.89 9.41 -6.46
N LEU A 95 -1.12 8.32 -5.73
CA LEU A 95 -2.34 8.08 -4.97
C LEU A 95 -1.92 7.82 -3.52
N ASP A 96 -2.30 8.72 -2.63
CA ASP A 96 -1.96 8.60 -1.22
C ASP A 96 -3.14 8.01 -0.45
N TYR A 97 -2.85 6.98 0.33
CA TYR A 97 -3.84 6.26 1.12
C TYR A 97 -3.49 6.24 2.60
N ILE A 98 -4.49 6.34 3.44
CA ILE A 98 -4.44 5.81 4.80
C ILE A 98 -5.04 4.42 4.75
N THR A 99 -4.27 3.39 5.13
CA THR A 99 -4.75 2.01 5.14
C THR A 99 -4.78 1.45 6.56
N VAL A 100 -5.73 0.54 6.79
CA VAL A 100 -5.92 -0.20 8.04
C VAL A 100 -5.89 -1.69 7.71
N PRO A 101 -4.68 -2.29 7.62
CA PRO A 101 -4.53 -3.74 7.57
C PRO A 101 -4.91 -4.37 8.90
N VAL A 102 -5.54 -5.54 8.86
CA VAL A 102 -5.77 -6.40 10.03
C VAL A 102 -5.19 -7.77 9.72
N MET A 103 -3.93 -7.98 10.12
CA MET A 103 -3.18 -9.18 9.77
C MET A 103 -3.28 -10.23 10.87
N PHE A 104 -3.64 -11.45 10.47
CA PHE A 104 -3.49 -12.65 11.27
C PHE A 104 -2.09 -13.20 11.04
N GLN A 105 -1.31 -13.35 12.12
CA GLN A 105 0.06 -13.84 12.05
C GLN A 105 0.16 -15.23 12.65
N TYR A 106 0.84 -16.13 11.93
CA TYR A 106 1.32 -17.39 12.44
C TYR A 106 2.81 -17.27 12.77
N ASN A 107 3.15 -17.32 14.05
CA ASN A 107 4.51 -17.20 14.55
C ASN A 107 5.16 -18.60 14.53
N ALA A 108 5.80 -18.94 13.40
CA ALA A 108 6.44 -20.25 13.22
C ALA A 108 7.66 -20.43 14.13
N THR A 109 8.33 -19.32 14.48
CA THR A 109 9.37 -19.26 15.50
C THR A 109 9.25 -17.92 16.26
N PRO A 110 9.96 -17.72 17.38
CA PRO A 110 9.98 -16.42 18.07
C PRO A 110 10.42 -15.25 17.18
N SER A 111 11.16 -15.53 16.11
CA SER A 111 11.69 -14.51 15.20
C SER A 111 11.00 -14.45 13.84
N PHE A 112 10.33 -15.52 13.39
CA PHE A 112 9.75 -15.61 12.05
C PHE A 112 8.24 -15.81 12.10
N TYR A 113 7.52 -14.99 11.34
CA TYR A 113 6.07 -15.14 11.19
C TYR A 113 5.64 -15.06 9.73
N LEU A 114 4.51 -15.70 9.44
CA LEU A 114 3.73 -15.52 8.24
C LEU A 114 2.48 -14.73 8.58
N GLU A 115 1.99 -13.93 7.66
CA GLU A 115 0.78 -13.13 7.89
C GLU A 115 -0.16 -13.17 6.69
N ALA A 116 -1.46 -13.12 6.98
CA ALA A 116 -2.50 -12.94 5.98
C ALA A 116 -3.66 -12.15 6.60
N GLY A 117 -4.33 -11.32 5.79
CA GLY A 117 -5.49 -10.58 6.29
C GLY A 117 -6.04 -9.55 5.35
N PRO A 118 -7.20 -8.97 5.69
CA PRO A 118 -7.81 -7.88 4.95
C PRO A 118 -7.05 -6.56 5.17
N GLU A 119 -7.06 -5.73 4.14
CA GLU A 119 -6.58 -4.36 4.18
C GLU A 119 -7.67 -3.42 3.66
N PHE A 120 -8.01 -2.43 4.46
CA PHE A 120 -8.96 -1.37 4.13
C PHE A 120 -8.20 -0.08 3.89
N GLY A 121 -8.46 0.61 2.79
CA GLY A 121 -7.78 1.85 2.42
C GLY A 121 -8.76 2.98 2.16
N LEU A 122 -8.36 4.19 2.53
CA LEU A 122 -9.04 5.42 2.17
C LEU A 122 -8.07 6.33 1.43
N MET A 123 -8.40 6.69 0.19
CA MET A 123 -7.63 7.66 -0.59
C MET A 123 -7.78 9.05 0.02
N VAL A 124 -6.65 9.69 0.30
CA VAL A 124 -6.60 11.02 0.91
C VAL A 124 -6.04 12.09 -0.03
N SER A 125 -5.34 11.68 -1.09
CA SER A 125 -4.80 12.60 -2.10
C SER A 125 -4.58 11.87 -3.43
N ALA A 126 -4.80 12.58 -4.53
CA ALA A 126 -4.46 12.13 -5.89
C ALA A 126 -3.76 13.25 -6.63
N LYS A 127 -2.60 12.95 -7.25
CA LYS A 127 -1.79 13.92 -8.01
C LYS A 127 -1.21 13.29 -9.26
N ASP A 128 -1.25 14.01 -10.35
CA ASP A 128 -0.54 13.65 -11.58
C ASP A 128 0.72 14.50 -11.72
N LYS A 129 1.83 13.82 -11.97
CA LYS A 129 3.13 14.45 -12.24
C LYS A 129 3.55 14.11 -13.67
N PHE A 130 3.78 15.15 -14.45
CA PHE A 130 4.32 15.05 -15.79
C PHE A 130 5.72 15.65 -15.82
N LYS A 131 6.68 14.93 -16.38
CA LYS A 131 8.06 15.37 -16.52
C LYS A 131 8.56 15.07 -17.93
N THR A 132 9.14 16.07 -18.60
CA THR A 132 9.83 15.87 -19.85
C THR A 132 11.32 16.10 -19.70
N SER A 133 12.11 15.34 -20.43
CA SER A 133 13.56 15.50 -20.48
C SER A 133 14.10 15.28 -21.91
N GLN A 134 15.19 15.96 -22.23
CA GLN A 134 15.93 15.82 -23.47
C GLN A 134 17.39 15.52 -23.14
N ASN A 135 17.95 14.45 -23.71
CA ASN A 135 19.31 13.99 -23.46
C ASN A 135 19.65 13.87 -21.94
N GLY A 136 18.70 13.41 -21.12
CA GLY A 136 18.85 13.28 -19.68
C GLY A 136 18.58 14.58 -18.87
N ASN A 137 18.52 15.74 -19.50
CA ASN A 137 18.23 17.02 -18.84
C ASN A 137 16.71 17.25 -18.76
N THR A 138 16.21 17.61 -17.57
CA THR A 138 14.78 17.93 -17.38
C THR A 138 14.46 19.24 -18.08
N THR A 139 13.51 19.22 -19.00
CA THR A 139 13.05 20.40 -19.74
C THR A 139 11.80 21.03 -19.17
N ALA A 140 10.90 20.22 -18.60
CA ALA A 140 9.71 20.69 -17.90
C ALA A 140 9.26 19.72 -16.83
N THR A 141 8.61 20.24 -15.79
CA THR A 141 7.92 19.46 -14.77
C THR A 141 6.61 20.16 -14.42
N SER A 142 5.50 19.44 -14.46
CA SER A 142 4.18 19.90 -14.03
C SER A 142 3.63 18.93 -13.00
N ILE A 143 2.97 19.46 -11.97
CA ILE A 143 2.24 18.70 -10.96
C ILE A 143 0.84 19.29 -10.90
N ALA A 144 -0.18 18.45 -11.03
CA ALA A 144 -1.57 18.82 -10.91
C ALA A 144 -2.25 17.98 -9.83
N ASP A 145 -2.96 18.64 -8.92
CA ASP A 145 -3.86 17.96 -8.00
C ASP A 145 -5.08 17.47 -8.77
N ILE A 146 -5.50 16.24 -8.49
CA ILE A 146 -6.71 15.65 -9.05
C ILE A 146 -7.74 15.56 -7.92
N ASP A 147 -8.98 15.91 -8.22
CA ASP A 147 -10.07 15.73 -7.27
C ASP A 147 -10.26 14.23 -6.98
N THR A 148 -10.20 13.88 -5.70
CA THR A 148 -10.42 12.49 -5.25
C THR A 148 -11.83 12.02 -5.52
N ASP A 149 -12.79 12.92 -5.74
CA ASP A 149 -14.17 12.59 -6.10
C ASP A 149 -14.29 11.89 -7.46
N ASN A 150 -13.26 11.97 -8.30
CA ASN A 150 -13.16 11.22 -9.56
C ASN A 150 -12.80 9.75 -9.38
N PHE A 151 -12.51 9.31 -8.15
CA PHE A 151 -12.13 7.94 -7.82
C PHE A 151 -13.07 7.33 -6.80
N ASN A 152 -13.10 6.01 -6.75
CA ASN A 152 -13.61 5.30 -5.59
C ASN A 152 -12.58 5.43 -4.48
N THR A 153 -12.84 6.30 -3.52
CA THR A 153 -11.89 6.61 -2.44
C THR A 153 -11.64 5.45 -1.49
N PHE A 154 -12.64 4.56 -1.36
CA PHE A 154 -12.49 3.35 -0.54
C PHE A 154 -11.83 2.22 -1.34
N ASN A 155 -10.77 1.65 -0.79
CA ASN A 155 -10.05 0.50 -1.35
C ASN A 155 -10.11 -0.67 -0.36
N PHE A 156 -10.30 -1.87 -0.90
CA PHE A 156 -10.26 -3.12 -0.15
C PHE A 156 -9.34 -4.11 -0.85
N GLY A 157 -8.52 -4.81 -0.07
CA GLY A 157 -7.60 -5.82 -0.55
C GLY A 157 -7.35 -6.92 0.46
N VAL A 158 -6.59 -7.92 0.05
CA VAL A 158 -6.10 -9.00 0.91
C VAL A 158 -4.59 -9.06 0.82
N GLY A 159 -3.94 -9.00 1.98
CA GLY A 159 -2.50 -9.08 2.14
C GLY A 159 -2.02 -10.49 2.49
N LEU A 160 -0.88 -10.88 1.96
CA LEU A 160 -0.09 -12.04 2.35
C LEU A 160 1.35 -11.61 2.54
N GLY A 161 1.99 -12.01 3.64
CA GLY A 161 3.33 -11.54 3.95
C GLY A 161 4.09 -12.45 4.91
N ALA A 162 5.29 -12.01 5.19
CA ALA A 162 6.18 -12.62 6.17
C ALA A 162 7.05 -11.54 6.84
N GLY A 163 7.55 -11.85 8.03
CA GLY A 163 8.52 -11.01 8.69
C GLY A 163 9.50 -11.81 9.53
N TYR A 164 10.66 -11.20 9.71
CA TYR A 164 11.74 -11.79 10.50
C TYR A 164 12.34 -10.74 11.44
N TYR A 165 12.27 -10.99 12.74
CA TYR A 165 12.89 -10.18 13.77
C TYR A 165 14.31 -10.67 14.07
N PHE A 166 15.33 -9.90 13.69
CA PHE A 166 16.74 -10.21 13.96
C PHE A 166 17.16 -9.74 15.36
N THR A 167 16.37 -8.90 16.01
CA THR A 167 16.44 -8.60 17.45
C THR A 167 15.02 -8.67 18.01
N PRO A 168 14.82 -8.66 19.34
CA PRO A 168 13.47 -8.62 19.92
C PRO A 168 12.61 -7.45 19.42
N ASN A 169 13.27 -6.34 19.05
CA ASN A 169 12.60 -5.10 18.68
C ASN A 169 12.62 -4.81 17.17
N VAL A 170 13.67 -5.21 16.43
CA VAL A 170 13.88 -4.81 15.03
C VAL A 170 13.68 -5.99 14.09
N GLY A 171 12.83 -5.82 13.11
CA GLY A 171 12.53 -6.83 12.10
C GLY A 171 12.42 -6.26 10.68
N LEU A 172 12.60 -7.15 9.71
CA LEU A 172 12.29 -6.96 8.30
C LEU A 172 10.90 -7.51 8.02
N THR A 173 10.13 -6.83 7.18
CA THR A 173 8.79 -7.26 6.77
C THR A 173 8.68 -7.21 5.26
N ALA A 174 7.97 -8.19 4.69
CA ALA A 174 7.61 -8.21 3.28
C ALA A 174 6.13 -8.61 3.17
N ARG A 175 5.35 -7.86 2.37
CA ARG A 175 3.91 -8.09 2.17
C ARG A 175 3.53 -7.83 0.72
N TYR A 176 2.68 -8.66 0.18
CA TYR A 176 1.96 -8.42 -1.07
C TYR A 176 0.48 -8.23 -0.75
N THR A 177 -0.10 -7.12 -1.19
CA THR A 177 -1.53 -6.84 -1.09
C THR A 177 -2.15 -6.85 -2.48
N ALA A 178 -3.08 -7.77 -2.71
CA ALA A 178 -3.91 -7.81 -3.90
C ALA A 178 -5.14 -6.92 -3.68
N GLY A 179 -5.30 -5.86 -4.48
CA GLY A 179 -6.50 -5.04 -4.50
C GLY A 179 -7.68 -5.80 -5.09
N LEU A 180 -8.82 -5.75 -4.42
CA LEU A 180 -10.06 -6.41 -4.84
C LEU A 180 -11.12 -5.39 -5.31
N SER A 181 -11.09 -4.17 -4.77
CA SER A 181 -12.00 -3.09 -5.17
C SER A 181 -11.51 -2.39 -6.42
N ASP A 182 -12.46 -1.83 -7.17
CA ASP A 182 -12.19 -0.97 -8.31
C ASP A 182 -11.99 0.47 -7.83
N ILE A 183 -10.87 1.07 -8.20
CA ILE A 183 -10.56 2.47 -7.86
C ILE A 183 -11.09 3.47 -8.91
N ALA A 184 -11.50 3.00 -10.10
CA ALA A 184 -12.06 3.86 -11.13
C ALA A 184 -13.56 4.05 -10.91
N LYS A 185 -14.01 5.32 -10.94
CA LYS A 185 -15.42 5.72 -10.86
C LYS A 185 -15.98 5.95 -12.26
N ASP A 186 -17.28 5.72 -12.43
CA ASP A 186 -18.05 6.06 -13.63
C ASP A 186 -17.47 5.48 -14.95
N ARG A 187 -17.12 4.21 -14.95
CA ARG A 187 -16.59 3.54 -16.14
C ARG A 187 -17.71 3.09 -17.09
N PRO A 188 -17.41 3.02 -18.42
CA PRO A 188 -18.31 2.40 -19.38
C PRO A 188 -18.60 0.94 -19.02
N SER A 189 -19.81 0.46 -19.26
CA SER A 189 -20.20 -0.92 -19.06
C SER A 189 -19.30 -1.85 -19.90
N GLY A 190 -18.71 -2.86 -19.28
CA GLY A 190 -17.81 -3.82 -19.92
C GLY A 190 -16.32 -3.48 -19.85
N SER A 191 -15.94 -2.39 -19.20
CA SER A 191 -14.52 -2.11 -18.93
C SER A 191 -14.03 -2.88 -17.70
N ASP A 192 -12.76 -3.32 -17.75
CA ASP A 192 -12.13 -4.08 -16.68
C ASP A 192 -11.86 -3.23 -15.44
N ALA A 193 -11.90 -3.86 -14.25
CA ALA A 193 -11.69 -3.20 -12.98
C ALA A 193 -10.23 -2.74 -12.82
N VAL A 194 -10.02 -1.48 -12.43
CA VAL A 194 -8.69 -0.96 -12.09
C VAL A 194 -8.42 -1.28 -10.62
N LYS A 195 -7.52 -2.24 -10.38
CA LYS A 195 -7.15 -2.70 -9.03
C LYS A 195 -5.75 -2.25 -8.67
N ASN A 196 -5.51 -2.01 -7.40
CA ASN A 196 -4.23 -1.57 -6.89
C ASN A 196 -3.50 -2.75 -6.23
N ASN A 197 -2.43 -3.24 -6.86
CA ASN A 197 -1.59 -4.30 -6.32
C ASN A 197 -0.31 -3.69 -5.77
N VAL A 198 0.08 -4.09 -4.55
CA VAL A 198 1.20 -3.47 -3.84
C VAL A 198 2.10 -4.54 -3.25
N PHE A 199 3.39 -4.46 -3.57
CA PHE A 199 4.43 -5.19 -2.85
C PHE A 199 5.16 -4.22 -1.92
N GLN A 200 5.27 -4.58 -0.64
CA GLN A 200 5.87 -3.76 0.41
C GLN A 200 7.06 -4.49 1.02
N VAL A 201 8.16 -3.77 1.22
CA VAL A 201 9.31 -4.23 2.01
C VAL A 201 9.69 -3.13 2.97
N GLY A 202 9.90 -3.45 4.23
CA GLY A 202 10.19 -2.43 5.23
C GLY A 202 10.75 -2.99 6.53
N LEU A 203 11.07 -2.07 7.41
CA LEU A 203 11.50 -2.36 8.77
C LEU A 203 10.34 -2.14 9.74
N ALA A 204 10.30 -2.97 10.77
CA ALA A 204 9.41 -2.84 11.90
C ALA A 204 10.23 -2.70 13.18
N TYR A 205 9.78 -1.82 14.08
CA TYR A 205 10.35 -1.67 15.42
C TYR A 205 9.24 -1.83 16.46
N LYS A 206 9.41 -2.78 17.38
CA LYS A 206 8.55 -3.00 18.54
C LYS A 206 9.12 -2.25 19.76
N PHE A 207 8.24 -1.60 20.51
CA PHE A 207 8.62 -0.94 21.75
C PHE A 207 8.72 -1.92 22.92
#